data_5adc0cd5d5c89bb25a48fd8342a2bc79
#
_entry.id   5adc0cd5d5c89bb25a48fd8342a2bc79
#
_cell.length_a   1.000
_cell.length_b   1.000
_cell.length_c   1.000
_cell.angle_alpha   90.00
_cell.angle_beta   90.00
_cell.angle_gamma   90.00
#
_symmetry.space_group_name_H-M   'P 1'
#
loop_
_entity.id
_entity.type
_entity.pdbx_description
1 polymer ?
#
loop_
_entity_poly.entity_id
_entity_poly.type
_entity_poly.pdbx_seq_one_letter_code
_entity_poly.pdbx_strand_id
1 'polypeptide(L)'
;PGGRCRIFEQQGFKFDMGPSWYWMPDVFDRFFESFGKKTSDYYTLKRLDPSYKVFFKNNDTWDIPADTRALGQLFETIEPGSSQKLFDFLKEAEYKYKVGINDLVYKPSRSLMEFADLRLLYGLVK
;
A
#
# COMPACT_ATOMS: atom_id res chain seq x y z
N PRO A 1 -25.51 -4.28 -3.65
CA PRO A 1 -24.78 -3.75 -2.52
C PRO A 1 -23.28 -3.97 -2.68
N GLY A 2 -22.43 -3.11 -2.10
CA GLY A 2 -20.97 -3.26 -2.11
C GLY A 2 -20.23 -2.49 -3.21
N GLY A 3 -20.91 -1.99 -4.24
CA GLY A 3 -20.28 -1.17 -5.28
C GLY A 3 -19.06 -1.83 -5.90
N ARG A 4 -17.87 -1.23 -5.73
CA ARG A 4 -16.58 -1.78 -6.20
C ARG A 4 -16.04 -2.92 -5.34
N CYS A 5 -16.57 -3.15 -4.15
CA CYS A 5 -16.20 -4.24 -3.24
C CYS A 5 -17.33 -5.28 -3.22
N ARG A 6 -17.59 -5.91 -4.36
CA ARG A 6 -18.63 -6.93 -4.51
C ARG A 6 -18.04 -8.31 -4.77
N ILE A 7 -18.81 -9.33 -4.45
CA ILE A 7 -18.48 -10.72 -4.72
C ILE A 7 -19.25 -11.18 -5.96
N PHE A 8 -18.60 -11.94 -6.82
CA PHE A 8 -19.21 -12.71 -7.89
C PHE A 8 -19.14 -14.19 -7.54
N GLU A 9 -20.27 -14.88 -7.62
CA GLU A 9 -20.34 -16.32 -7.34
C GLU A 9 -20.87 -17.03 -8.57
N GLN A 10 -20.17 -18.07 -9.00
CA GLN A 10 -20.59 -18.93 -10.08
C GLN A 10 -20.10 -20.37 -9.87
N GLN A 11 -21.00 -21.34 -10.02
CA GLN A 11 -20.69 -22.78 -9.91
C GLN A 11 -19.96 -23.17 -8.60
N GLY A 12 -20.29 -22.50 -7.49
CA GLY A 12 -19.66 -22.74 -6.18
C GLY A 12 -18.33 -22.02 -5.96
N PHE A 13 -17.81 -21.31 -6.97
CA PHE A 13 -16.62 -20.46 -6.81
C PHE A 13 -17.01 -19.05 -6.45
N LYS A 14 -16.22 -18.45 -5.55
CA LYS A 14 -16.36 -17.05 -5.10
C LYS A 14 -15.18 -16.23 -5.59
N PHE A 15 -15.46 -15.09 -6.22
CA PHE A 15 -14.47 -14.15 -6.73
C PHE A 15 -14.73 -12.77 -6.15
N ASP A 16 -13.73 -12.22 -5.49
CA ASP A 16 -13.76 -10.82 -5.08
C ASP A 16 -13.57 -9.93 -6.32
N MET A 17 -14.58 -9.10 -6.60
CA MET A 17 -14.56 -8.16 -7.72
C MET A 17 -14.22 -6.77 -7.22
N GLY A 18 -12.98 -6.57 -6.80
CA GLY A 18 -12.59 -5.29 -6.24
C GLY A 18 -11.09 -5.21 -5.97
N PRO A 19 -10.69 -4.34 -5.04
CA PRO A 19 -9.29 -4.25 -4.63
C PRO A 19 -8.80 -5.59 -4.10
N SER A 20 -7.67 -6.08 -4.64
CA SER A 20 -7.05 -7.34 -4.22
C SER A 20 -6.24 -7.22 -2.93
N TRP A 21 -5.92 -5.97 -2.53
CA TRP A 21 -5.14 -5.69 -1.33
C TRP A 21 -5.87 -4.74 -0.40
N TYR A 22 -5.67 -4.93 0.90
CA TYR A 22 -6.14 -4.03 1.92
C TYR A 22 -5.17 -2.84 2.06
N TRP A 23 -5.52 -1.74 1.41
CA TRP A 23 -4.72 -0.52 1.37
C TRP A 23 -5.00 0.38 2.57
N MET A 24 -3.96 1.08 3.05
CA MET A 24 -4.07 2.15 4.04
C MET A 24 -4.84 1.72 5.30
N PRO A 25 -4.39 0.69 6.00
CA PRO A 25 -5.08 0.16 7.19
C PRO A 25 -5.29 1.25 8.27
N ASP A 26 -4.34 2.18 8.41
CA ASP A 26 -4.40 3.31 9.35
C ASP A 26 -5.60 4.25 9.09
N VAL A 27 -6.07 4.36 7.86
CA VAL A 27 -7.26 5.15 7.53
C VAL A 27 -8.53 4.48 8.03
N PHE A 28 -8.61 3.15 7.90
CA PHE A 28 -9.73 2.38 8.45
C PHE A 28 -9.70 2.37 9.97
N ASP A 29 -8.52 2.23 10.59
CA ASP A 29 -8.39 2.29 12.04
C ASP A 29 -8.90 3.63 12.58
N ARG A 30 -8.48 4.76 12.01
CA ARG A 30 -8.98 6.10 12.38
C ARG A 30 -10.48 6.25 12.18
N PHE A 31 -11.05 5.65 11.13
CA PHE A 31 -12.49 5.67 10.92
C PHE A 31 -13.22 4.95 12.06
N PHE A 32 -12.85 3.74 12.43
CA PHE A 32 -13.48 3.00 13.52
C PHE A 32 -13.25 3.67 14.87
N GLU A 33 -12.05 4.19 15.12
CA GLU A 33 -11.70 4.92 16.34
C GLU A 33 -12.57 6.17 16.55
N SER A 34 -12.97 6.87 15.48
CA SER A 34 -13.87 8.02 15.56
C SER A 34 -15.27 7.66 16.12
N PHE A 35 -15.62 6.38 16.12
CA PHE A 35 -16.86 5.84 16.72
C PHE A 35 -16.58 5.06 18.02
N GLY A 36 -15.39 5.16 18.59
CA GLY A 36 -14.99 4.42 19.78
C GLY A 36 -14.89 2.90 19.56
N LYS A 37 -14.61 2.47 18.33
CA LYS A 37 -14.51 1.09 17.91
C LYS A 37 -13.10 0.78 17.40
N LYS A 38 -12.78 -0.51 17.23
CA LYS A 38 -11.55 -0.98 16.60
C LYS A 38 -11.88 -1.75 15.33
N THR A 39 -11.02 -1.69 14.34
CA THR A 39 -11.13 -2.47 13.10
C THR A 39 -11.28 -3.96 13.40
N SER A 40 -10.55 -4.47 14.40
CA SER A 40 -10.59 -5.86 14.85
C SER A 40 -11.95 -6.30 15.43
N ASP A 41 -12.84 -5.38 15.79
CA ASP A 41 -14.18 -5.71 16.26
C ASP A 41 -15.09 -6.20 15.12
N TYR A 42 -14.71 -5.92 13.87
CA TYR A 42 -15.50 -6.20 12.67
C TYR A 42 -14.89 -7.26 11.75
N TYR A 43 -13.57 -7.29 11.63
CA TYR A 43 -12.88 -8.28 10.80
C TYR A 43 -11.42 -8.47 11.24
N THR A 44 -10.86 -9.60 10.85
CA THR A 44 -9.47 -9.95 11.12
C THR A 44 -8.63 -9.84 9.85
N LEU A 45 -7.54 -9.09 9.92
CA LEU A 45 -6.56 -9.02 8.84
C LEU A 45 -5.49 -10.09 9.02
N LYS A 46 -5.15 -10.77 7.93
CA LYS A 46 -4.04 -11.73 7.88
C LYS A 46 -2.96 -11.20 6.94
N ARG A 47 -1.76 -10.97 7.47
CA ARG A 47 -0.59 -10.68 6.63
C ARG A 47 -0.21 -11.92 5.85
N LEU A 48 -0.14 -11.80 4.53
CA LEU A 48 0.31 -12.89 3.67
C LEU A 48 1.84 -12.87 3.53
N ASP A 49 2.43 -14.06 3.57
CA ASP A 49 3.85 -14.27 3.27
C ASP A 49 3.99 -15.60 2.50
N PRO A 50 4.42 -15.60 1.25
CA PRO A 50 4.75 -14.42 0.45
C PRO A 50 3.53 -13.51 0.25
N SER A 51 3.77 -12.21 0.12
CA SER A 51 2.72 -11.19 -0.12
C SER A 51 1.98 -11.47 -1.42
N TYR A 52 2.70 -11.85 -2.45
CA TYR A 52 2.19 -12.28 -3.76
C TYR A 52 3.28 -13.00 -4.55
N LYS A 53 2.88 -13.67 -5.63
CA LYS A 53 3.78 -14.33 -6.56
C LYS A 53 3.70 -13.64 -7.92
N VAL A 54 4.86 -13.34 -8.50
CA VAL A 54 4.98 -12.80 -9.86
C VAL A 54 5.32 -13.94 -10.81
N PHE A 55 4.57 -14.06 -11.89
CA PHE A 55 4.80 -15.02 -12.96
C PHE A 55 5.31 -14.30 -14.21
N PHE A 56 6.46 -14.69 -14.68
CA PHE A 56 7.07 -14.12 -15.89
C PHE A 56 6.81 -15.02 -17.11
N LYS A 57 6.92 -14.43 -18.30
CA LYS A 57 6.65 -15.11 -19.58
C LYS A 57 7.55 -16.34 -19.84
N ASN A 58 8.73 -16.37 -19.26
CA ASN A 58 9.72 -17.45 -19.40
C ASN A 58 9.53 -18.60 -18.37
N ASN A 59 8.38 -18.69 -17.73
CA ASN A 59 8.06 -19.60 -16.62
C ASN A 59 8.86 -19.33 -15.33
N ASP A 60 9.56 -18.22 -15.24
CA ASP A 60 10.15 -17.76 -14.01
C ASP A 60 9.08 -17.30 -13.03
N THR A 61 9.33 -17.51 -11.74
CA THR A 61 8.40 -17.06 -10.70
C THR A 61 9.16 -16.48 -9.52
N TRP A 62 8.66 -15.34 -9.01
CA TRP A 62 9.21 -14.74 -7.81
C TRP A 62 8.17 -14.72 -6.71
N ASP A 63 8.53 -15.27 -5.56
CA ASP A 63 7.77 -15.13 -4.34
C ASP A 63 8.21 -13.85 -3.64
N ILE A 64 7.31 -12.87 -3.56
CA ILE A 64 7.60 -11.57 -2.97
C ILE A 64 7.37 -11.63 -1.47
N PRO A 65 8.44 -11.61 -0.65
CA PRO A 65 8.30 -11.75 0.79
C PRO A 65 7.62 -10.53 1.43
N ALA A 66 6.95 -10.75 2.56
CA ALA A 66 6.33 -9.67 3.33
C ALA A 66 7.36 -8.85 4.13
N ASP A 67 8.48 -9.46 4.47
CA ASP A 67 9.58 -8.79 5.18
C ASP A 67 10.43 -7.95 4.21
N THR A 68 10.65 -6.68 4.55
CA THR A 68 11.36 -5.73 3.69
C THR A 68 12.85 -6.07 3.52
N ARG A 69 13.48 -6.70 4.53
CA ARG A 69 14.88 -7.10 4.42
C ARG A 69 15.02 -8.31 3.50
N ALA A 70 14.11 -9.28 3.65
CA ALA A 70 14.06 -10.42 2.74
C ALA A 70 13.78 -9.98 1.30
N LEU A 71 12.93 -8.97 1.10
CA LEU A 71 12.69 -8.34 -0.20
C LEU A 71 13.97 -7.71 -0.76
N GLY A 72 14.72 -6.97 0.05
CA GLY A 72 16.02 -6.41 -0.34
C GLY A 72 17.02 -7.48 -0.75
N GLN A 73 17.09 -8.60 -0.02
CA GLN A 73 17.92 -9.74 -0.37
C GLN A 73 17.51 -10.37 -1.70
N LEU A 74 16.20 -10.55 -1.93
CA LEU A 74 15.70 -11.05 -3.22
C LEU A 74 16.15 -10.15 -4.38
N PHE A 75 15.99 -8.84 -4.26
CA PHE A 75 16.40 -7.87 -5.27
C PHE A 75 17.92 -7.92 -5.52
N GLU A 76 18.72 -8.05 -4.46
CA GLU A 76 20.19 -8.16 -4.56
C GLU A 76 20.65 -9.40 -5.33
N THR A 77 19.90 -10.52 -5.22
CA THR A 77 20.20 -11.74 -6.00
C THR A 77 19.93 -11.57 -7.49
N ILE A 78 19.02 -10.67 -7.85
CA ILE A 78 18.63 -10.42 -9.24
C ILE A 78 19.56 -9.39 -9.89
N GLU A 79 19.81 -8.29 -9.18
CA GLU A 79 20.69 -7.20 -9.61
C GLU A 79 21.54 -6.72 -8.44
N PRO A 80 22.85 -6.96 -8.45
CA PRO A 80 23.76 -6.46 -7.40
C PRO A 80 23.65 -4.94 -7.21
N GLY A 81 23.52 -4.50 -5.96
CA GLY A 81 23.36 -3.10 -5.58
C GLY A 81 21.91 -2.59 -5.63
N SER A 82 20.94 -3.42 -6.02
CA SER A 82 19.52 -3.01 -6.07
C SER A 82 18.87 -2.95 -4.69
N SER A 83 19.37 -3.71 -3.72
CA SER A 83 18.87 -3.67 -2.33
C SER A 83 18.92 -2.26 -1.76
N GLN A 84 20.06 -1.56 -1.91
CA GLN A 84 20.19 -0.19 -1.42
C GLN A 84 19.23 0.78 -2.13
N LYS A 85 19.10 0.66 -3.45
CA LYS A 85 18.16 1.47 -4.24
C LYS A 85 16.72 1.26 -3.78
N LEU A 86 16.33 0.01 -3.47
CA LEU A 86 15.01 -0.32 -2.93
C LEU A 86 14.76 0.39 -1.58
N PHE A 87 15.72 0.33 -0.65
CA PHE A 87 15.56 0.97 0.65
C PHE A 87 15.49 2.50 0.55
N ASP A 88 16.28 3.10 -0.33
CA ASP A 88 16.21 4.54 -0.59
C ASP A 88 14.85 4.94 -1.17
N PHE A 89 14.35 4.17 -2.13
CA PHE A 89 13.01 4.35 -2.70
C PHE A 89 11.91 4.23 -1.63
N LEU A 90 11.97 3.20 -0.77
CA LEU A 90 10.98 3.00 0.29
C LEU A 90 10.99 4.13 1.31
N LYS A 91 12.18 4.66 1.64
CA LYS A 91 12.32 5.82 2.53
C LYS A 91 11.71 7.09 1.94
N GLU A 92 11.91 7.32 0.66
CA GLU A 92 11.25 8.43 -0.05
C GLU A 92 9.73 8.25 -0.12
N ALA A 93 9.27 7.04 -0.43
CA ALA A 93 7.86 6.70 -0.47
C ALA A 93 7.18 6.91 0.90
N GLU A 94 7.85 6.52 1.98
CA GLU A 94 7.38 6.76 3.35
C GLU A 94 7.21 8.25 3.64
N TYR A 95 8.20 9.08 3.26
CA TYR A 95 8.11 10.52 3.42
C TYR A 95 6.92 11.11 2.64
N LYS A 96 6.80 10.74 1.35
CA LYS A 96 5.73 11.20 0.48
C LYS A 96 4.35 10.77 0.99
N TYR A 97 4.24 9.54 1.50
CA TYR A 97 3.02 9.04 2.12
C TYR A 97 2.63 9.85 3.35
N LYS A 98 3.57 10.06 4.29
CA LYS A 98 3.32 10.84 5.52
C LYS A 98 2.85 12.26 5.22
N VAL A 99 3.52 12.96 4.31
CA VAL A 99 3.13 14.32 3.90
C VAL A 99 1.79 14.32 3.16
N GLY A 100 1.61 13.39 2.23
CA GLY A 100 0.38 13.27 1.45
C GLY A 100 -0.85 12.99 2.30
N ILE A 101 -0.77 11.96 3.13
CA ILE A 101 -1.92 11.50 3.93
C ILE A 101 -2.23 12.43 5.11
N ASN A 102 -1.20 12.95 5.80
CA ASN A 102 -1.46 13.76 6.99
C ASN A 102 -1.83 15.21 6.66
N ASP A 103 -1.26 15.75 5.59
CA ASP A 103 -1.39 17.19 5.31
C ASP A 103 -2.26 17.49 4.07
N LEU A 104 -2.12 16.70 3.00
CA LEU A 104 -2.74 17.04 1.71
C LEU A 104 -4.14 16.50 1.51
N VAL A 105 -4.36 15.23 1.85
CA VAL A 105 -5.63 14.54 1.57
C VAL A 105 -6.82 15.21 2.25
N TYR A 106 -6.59 15.86 3.39
CA TYR A 106 -7.64 16.54 4.16
C TYR A 106 -7.82 18.02 3.80
N LYS A 107 -7.00 18.56 2.89
CA LYS A 107 -7.18 19.94 2.42
C LYS A 107 -8.36 20.02 1.45
N PRO A 108 -9.22 21.04 1.56
CA PRO A 108 -10.43 21.15 0.73
C PRO A 108 -10.14 21.46 -0.74
N SER A 109 -8.88 21.68 -1.12
CA SER A 109 -8.42 21.96 -2.50
C SER A 109 -9.14 23.12 -3.19
N ARG A 110 -9.46 24.19 -2.45
CA ARG A 110 -10.17 25.38 -2.93
C ARG A 110 -9.24 26.39 -3.57
N SER A 111 -7.95 26.36 -3.25
CA SER A 111 -6.93 27.28 -3.75
C SER A 111 -5.59 26.58 -3.93
N LEU A 112 -4.85 26.97 -4.97
CA LEU A 112 -3.45 26.52 -5.16
C LEU A 112 -2.53 26.93 -4.00
N MET A 113 -2.86 28.00 -3.29
CA MET A 113 -2.11 28.44 -2.11
C MET A 113 -2.14 27.43 -0.97
N GLU A 114 -3.15 26.56 -0.88
CA GLU A 114 -3.22 25.49 0.09
C GLU A 114 -2.11 24.44 -0.09
N PHE A 115 -1.55 24.38 -1.30
CA PHE A 115 -0.45 23.48 -1.67
C PHE A 115 0.92 24.15 -1.64
N ALA A 116 1.00 25.45 -1.33
CA ALA A 116 2.25 26.19 -1.17
C ALA A 116 2.92 25.84 0.16
N ASP A 117 3.46 24.63 0.26
CA ASP A 117 4.16 24.10 1.43
C ASP A 117 5.57 23.66 1.04
N LEU A 118 6.58 24.13 1.76
CA LEU A 118 7.98 23.80 1.51
C LEU A 118 8.25 22.29 1.59
N ARG A 119 7.47 21.55 2.41
CA ARG A 119 7.57 20.09 2.52
C ARG A 119 7.11 19.38 1.24
N LEU A 120 6.11 19.97 0.56
CA LEU A 120 5.64 19.52 -0.74
C LEU A 120 6.68 19.75 -1.83
N LEU A 121 7.25 20.96 -1.88
CA LEU A 121 8.30 21.30 -2.83
C LEU A 121 9.51 20.37 -2.64
N TYR A 122 9.89 20.08 -1.41
CA TYR A 122 10.96 19.13 -1.12
C TYR A 122 10.65 17.71 -1.63
N GLY A 123 9.40 17.25 -1.48
CA GLY A 123 8.96 15.95 -1.97
C GLY A 123 8.86 15.84 -3.50
N LEU A 124 8.74 16.98 -4.22
CA LEU A 124 8.70 17.02 -5.69
C LEU A 124 10.12 17.04 -6.32
N VAL A 125 11.12 17.54 -5.59
CA VAL A 125 12.51 17.65 -6.06
C VAL A 125 13.33 16.38 -5.81
N LYS A 126 12.88 15.53 -4.92
CA LYS A 126 13.44 14.20 -4.65
C LYS A 126 12.67 13.11 -5.38
#